data_8378418984fb9c9dd08ce663982e4c72
#
_entry.id   8378418984fb9c9dd08ce663982e4c72
#
_cell.length_a   1.000
_cell.length_b   1.000
_cell.length_c   1.000
_cell.angle_alpha   90.00
_cell.angle_beta   90.00
_cell.angle_gamma   90.00
#
_symmetry.space_group_name_H-M   'P 1'
#
loop_
_entity.id
_entity.type
_entity.pdbx_description
1 polymer ?
#
loop_
_entity_poly.entity_id
_entity_poly.type
_entity_poly.pdbx_seq_one_letter_code
_entity_poly.pdbx_strand_id
1 'polypeptide(L)'
;MATSIDITSPSLYVKGIPYDRLTSILETPGLTWHPYEDSGFWAVTRHAEVKAVSKRPEIFSSAIGHTNLWDLEADALQARRSIIDTDAPDHTRLRRLVSKAFTPRNIRIWEDTTRQITSKLLDRFISTGGGDWVEMVAAPLPIRVILSVLGVPIKDADFLVELSDYLVEGTSDQSSLPSNAFGNTTDLRLLPFGSPASHALYEYAEKLGAQCKIHPQDNIVTQLVQAEQSGDRLSIVEYRNFFHVLVFAGNETTRTAITHGAMAFARFNEQWVRLMNDPKLIDSAVEEVLRWATPVLHMRRTASTDTELSGTAITAGDKVVMWYAASNRDAAVFDDPFRFDIGRTENPHFAFGGGGPHFCLGAFLARMEIRILLQEMRIRGLSLRQTEAPVRAPSNFVHGVLSVGLEPR
;
A
#
# COMPACT_ATOMS: atom_id res chain seq x y z
N MET A 1 33.62 -0.06 15.38
CA MET A 1 32.30 0.35 14.82
C MET A 1 31.55 -0.95 14.57
N ALA A 2 30.39 -1.15 15.18
CA ALA A 2 29.56 -2.30 14.83
C ALA A 2 29.19 -2.17 13.35
N THR A 3 29.41 -3.21 12.56
CA THR A 3 28.97 -3.24 11.15
C THR A 3 27.46 -3.05 11.13
N SER A 4 26.98 -1.98 10.50
CA SER A 4 25.54 -1.74 10.40
C SER A 4 24.89 -2.89 9.63
N ILE A 5 23.79 -3.41 10.17
CA ILE A 5 23.02 -4.47 9.52
C ILE A 5 22.31 -3.85 8.30
N ASP A 6 22.65 -4.30 7.09
CA ASP A 6 21.97 -3.81 5.88
C ASP A 6 20.52 -4.30 5.83
N ILE A 7 19.58 -3.37 5.74
CA ILE A 7 18.14 -3.60 5.56
C ILE A 7 17.59 -2.80 4.37
N THR A 8 18.44 -2.13 3.61
CA THR A 8 18.05 -1.19 2.56
C THR A 8 18.23 -1.74 1.15
N SER A 9 19.16 -2.69 0.94
CA SER A 9 19.42 -3.24 -0.38
C SER A 9 18.20 -3.98 -0.95
N PRO A 10 17.62 -3.56 -2.09
CA PRO A 10 16.42 -4.19 -2.66
C PRO A 10 16.61 -5.69 -2.97
N SER A 11 17.83 -6.09 -3.33
CA SER A 11 18.18 -7.49 -3.62
C SER A 11 17.99 -8.45 -2.43
N LEU A 12 17.98 -7.95 -1.20
CA LEU A 12 17.70 -8.78 -0.02
C LEU A 12 16.27 -9.32 -0.02
N TYR A 13 15.34 -8.55 -0.60
CA TYR A 13 13.91 -8.83 -0.54
C TYR A 13 13.43 -9.83 -1.59
N VAL A 14 14.25 -10.18 -2.59
CA VAL A 14 13.91 -11.20 -3.59
C VAL A 14 13.75 -12.60 -2.98
N LYS A 15 14.33 -12.84 -1.81
CA LYS A 15 14.15 -14.09 -1.04
C LYS A 15 13.04 -14.01 0.02
N GLY A 16 12.44 -12.85 0.18
CA GLY A 16 11.47 -12.50 1.22
C GLY A 16 12.01 -11.43 2.15
N ILE A 17 11.20 -10.99 3.12
CA ILE A 17 11.63 -10.00 4.11
C ILE A 17 12.78 -10.60 4.96
N PRO A 18 13.91 -9.88 5.12
CA PRO A 18 15.04 -10.32 5.92
C PRO A 18 14.75 -10.21 7.43
N TYR A 19 13.84 -11.04 7.92
CA TYR A 19 13.37 -10.98 9.31
C TYR A 19 14.46 -11.23 10.34
N ASP A 20 15.47 -12.03 10.02
CA ASP A 20 16.65 -12.23 10.85
C ASP A 20 17.35 -10.91 11.19
N ARG A 21 17.52 -10.06 10.19
CA ARG A 21 18.12 -8.72 10.32
C ARG A 21 17.20 -7.76 11.07
N LEU A 22 15.92 -7.71 10.69
CA LEU A 22 14.93 -6.83 11.32
C LEU A 22 14.73 -7.20 12.80
N THR A 23 14.71 -8.49 13.15
CA THR A 23 14.61 -8.95 14.53
C THR A 23 15.85 -8.56 15.35
N SER A 24 17.05 -8.69 14.78
CA SER A 24 18.29 -8.24 15.46
C SER A 24 18.26 -6.75 15.78
N ILE A 25 17.71 -5.92 14.88
CA ILE A 25 17.53 -4.48 15.12
C ILE A 25 16.45 -4.24 16.18
N LEU A 26 15.32 -4.94 16.11
CA LEU A 26 14.22 -4.81 17.06
C LEU A 26 14.66 -5.17 18.50
N GLU A 27 15.53 -6.15 18.67
CA GLU A 27 16.08 -6.57 19.97
C GLU A 27 17.19 -5.64 20.51
N THR A 28 17.79 -4.79 19.66
CA THR A 28 18.83 -3.85 20.08
C THR A 28 18.21 -2.72 20.92
N PRO A 29 18.73 -2.37 22.12
CA PRO A 29 18.23 -1.25 22.90
C PRO A 29 18.37 0.11 22.18
N GLY A 30 17.37 0.97 22.32
CA GLY A 30 17.32 2.27 21.65
C GLY A 30 17.04 2.14 20.14
N LEU A 31 17.26 3.22 19.39
CA LEU A 31 17.20 3.20 17.94
C LEU A 31 18.58 2.89 17.35
N THR A 32 18.60 2.27 16.17
CA THR A 32 19.84 2.00 15.45
C THR A 32 19.96 2.95 14.25
N TRP A 33 21.17 3.51 14.09
CA TRP A 33 21.49 4.34 12.93
C TRP A 33 21.96 3.49 11.77
N HIS A 34 21.38 3.74 10.59
CA HIS A 34 21.74 3.05 9.35
C HIS A 34 22.25 4.06 8.33
N PRO A 35 23.47 3.89 7.78
CA PRO A 35 23.96 4.70 6.67
C PRO A 35 23.11 4.42 5.42
N TYR A 36 22.77 5.47 4.69
CA TYR A 36 22.04 5.39 3.43
C TYR A 36 22.39 6.60 2.57
N GLU A 37 22.90 6.39 1.34
CA GLU A 37 23.39 7.45 0.48
C GLU A 37 24.36 8.40 1.21
N ASP A 38 24.26 9.71 0.99
CA ASP A 38 25.09 10.73 1.62
C ASP A 38 24.73 11.03 3.08
N SER A 39 23.70 10.38 3.60
CA SER A 39 23.19 10.58 4.97
C SER A 39 22.97 9.25 5.68
N GLY A 40 21.87 9.11 6.39
CA GLY A 40 21.45 7.90 7.06
C GLY A 40 20.07 8.10 7.66
N PHE A 41 19.63 7.14 8.46
CA PHE A 41 18.36 7.21 9.15
C PHE A 41 18.36 6.44 10.46
N TRP A 42 17.48 6.84 11.36
CA TRP A 42 17.11 6.06 12.54
C TRP A 42 16.06 5.01 12.19
N ALA A 43 16.38 3.75 12.40
CA ALA A 43 15.43 2.64 12.21
C ALA A 43 14.51 2.50 13.43
N VAL A 44 13.21 2.65 13.22
CA VAL A 44 12.15 2.48 14.21
C VAL A 44 11.44 1.16 13.94
N THR A 45 11.71 0.14 14.75
CA THR A 45 11.27 -1.24 14.53
C THR A 45 10.25 -1.72 15.57
N ARG A 46 10.27 -1.19 16.80
CA ARG A 46 9.35 -1.62 17.86
C ARG A 46 7.97 -1.03 17.66
N HIS A 47 6.95 -1.82 17.95
CA HIS A 47 5.55 -1.42 17.79
C HIS A 47 5.20 -0.14 18.57
N ALA A 48 5.65 -0.02 19.81
CA ALA A 48 5.39 1.18 20.64
C ALA A 48 6.02 2.45 20.02
N GLU A 49 7.23 2.33 19.47
CA GLU A 49 7.96 3.43 18.84
C GLU A 49 7.31 3.88 17.52
N VAL A 50 6.93 2.93 16.65
CA VAL A 50 6.18 3.23 15.42
C VAL A 50 4.88 3.98 15.73
N LYS A 51 4.17 3.54 16.77
CA LYS A 51 2.96 4.22 17.25
C LYS A 51 3.24 5.64 17.76
N ALA A 52 4.35 5.82 18.49
CA ALA A 52 4.75 7.11 19.02
C ALA A 52 5.12 8.10 17.89
N VAL A 53 5.92 7.68 16.91
CA VAL A 53 6.27 8.50 15.73
C VAL A 53 5.02 8.88 14.95
N SER A 54 4.15 7.91 14.65
CA SER A 54 2.94 8.13 13.84
C SER A 54 1.94 9.11 14.48
N LYS A 55 1.94 9.23 15.81
CA LYS A 55 1.02 10.10 16.57
C LYS A 55 1.56 11.50 16.89
N ARG A 56 2.80 11.78 16.50
CA ARG A 56 3.49 13.07 16.76
C ARG A 56 3.89 13.76 15.45
N PRO A 57 2.92 14.04 14.54
CA PRO A 57 3.20 14.61 13.22
C PRO A 57 3.81 16.02 13.31
N GLU A 58 3.62 16.73 14.40
CA GLU A 58 4.21 18.04 14.69
C GLU A 58 5.74 17.96 14.88
N ILE A 59 6.24 16.78 15.26
CA ILE A 59 7.68 16.51 15.42
C ILE A 59 8.21 15.70 14.25
N PHE A 60 7.47 14.68 13.82
CA PHE A 60 7.88 13.74 12.77
C PHE A 60 7.11 14.05 11.48
N SER A 61 7.66 15.00 10.71
CA SER A 61 7.07 15.56 9.50
C SER A 61 7.03 14.56 8.35
N SER A 62 5.94 14.58 7.59
CA SER A 62 5.81 13.93 6.29
C SER A 62 6.19 14.85 5.13
N ALA A 63 6.17 16.16 5.33
CA ALA A 63 6.39 17.17 4.30
C ALA A 63 7.88 17.53 4.10
N ILE A 64 8.72 17.25 5.09
CA ILE A 64 10.16 17.52 4.99
C ILE A 64 10.85 16.33 4.34
N GLY A 65 11.45 16.54 3.17
CA GLY A 65 12.09 15.49 2.36
C GLY A 65 11.06 14.66 1.59
N HIS A 66 11.08 13.36 1.76
CA HIS A 66 10.15 12.43 1.11
C HIS A 66 9.72 11.33 2.10
N THR A 67 8.64 10.63 1.82
CA THR A 67 8.15 9.54 2.68
C THR A 67 8.86 8.20 2.45
N ASN A 68 9.73 8.11 1.42
CA ASN A 68 10.66 7.00 1.17
C ASN A 68 12.06 7.29 1.73
N LEU A 69 12.99 6.32 1.59
CA LEU A 69 14.36 6.43 2.12
C LEU A 69 15.18 7.55 1.45
N TRP A 70 15.06 7.68 0.11
CA TRP A 70 15.79 8.69 -0.66
C TRP A 70 15.18 10.07 -0.52
N ASP A 71 15.96 11.08 -0.78
CA ASP A 71 15.51 12.46 -0.83
C ASP A 71 15.05 12.85 -2.25
N LEU A 72 14.13 13.79 -2.32
CA LEU A 72 13.75 14.47 -3.55
C LEU A 72 14.24 15.91 -3.49
N GLU A 73 14.68 16.45 -4.63
CA GLU A 73 14.92 17.88 -4.78
C GLU A 73 13.63 18.67 -4.53
N ALA A 74 13.75 19.90 -4.06
CA ALA A 74 12.63 20.72 -3.61
C ALA A 74 11.52 20.90 -4.68
N ASP A 75 11.92 21.11 -5.95
CA ASP A 75 10.96 21.23 -7.06
C ASP A 75 10.27 19.91 -7.41
N ALA A 76 10.98 18.77 -7.34
CA ALA A 76 10.40 17.45 -7.53
C ALA A 76 9.43 17.10 -6.39
N LEU A 77 9.79 17.39 -5.15
CA LEU A 77 8.91 17.22 -3.99
C LEU A 77 7.62 18.04 -4.15
N GLN A 78 7.75 19.31 -4.59
CA GLN A 78 6.59 20.16 -4.83
C GLN A 78 5.72 19.66 -5.98
N ALA A 79 6.29 19.22 -7.10
CA ALA A 79 5.56 18.73 -8.27
C ALA A 79 4.77 17.44 -7.98
N ARG A 80 5.37 16.55 -7.17
CA ARG A 80 4.79 15.24 -6.78
C ARG A 80 3.93 15.31 -5.52
N ARG A 81 3.86 16.50 -4.87
CA ARG A 81 3.22 16.67 -3.55
C ARG A 81 1.80 16.10 -3.54
N SER A 82 1.58 15.17 -2.66
CA SER A 82 0.31 14.49 -2.44
C SER A 82 -0.12 14.57 -0.97
N ILE A 83 -1.28 14.02 -0.64
CA ILE A 83 -1.73 13.94 0.75
C ILE A 83 -0.75 13.18 1.65
N ILE A 84 0.06 12.28 1.09
CA ILE A 84 1.05 11.48 1.84
C ILE A 84 2.23 12.33 2.29
N ASP A 85 2.59 13.35 1.47
CA ASP A 85 3.78 14.19 1.62
C ASP A 85 3.40 15.59 2.14
N THR A 86 2.41 15.68 3.01
CA THR A 86 1.94 16.94 3.59
C THR A 86 1.74 16.82 5.10
N ASP A 87 1.91 17.94 5.80
CA ASP A 87 1.60 18.09 7.24
C ASP A 87 0.43 19.05 7.45
N ALA A 88 -0.04 19.17 8.67
CA ALA A 88 -0.99 20.20 9.04
C ALA A 88 -0.38 21.61 8.81
N PRO A 89 -1.17 22.61 8.33
CA PRO A 89 -2.61 22.56 8.11
C PRO A 89 -3.03 21.93 6.78
N ASP A 90 -2.15 21.83 5.79
CA ASP A 90 -2.45 21.37 4.41
C ASP A 90 -2.98 19.93 4.39
N HIS A 91 -2.32 19.01 5.12
CA HIS A 91 -2.80 17.63 5.25
C HIS A 91 -4.21 17.59 5.81
N THR A 92 -4.49 18.34 6.88
CA THR A 92 -5.81 18.38 7.52
C THR A 92 -6.88 18.89 6.57
N ARG A 93 -6.54 19.91 5.76
CA ARG A 93 -7.42 20.45 4.72
C ARG A 93 -7.73 19.39 3.64
N LEU A 94 -6.69 18.81 3.04
CA LEU A 94 -6.85 17.79 2.01
C LEU A 94 -7.63 16.58 2.53
N ARG A 95 -7.24 16.08 3.71
CA ARG A 95 -7.89 14.93 4.34
C ARG A 95 -9.39 15.16 4.56
N ARG A 96 -9.77 16.35 5.01
CA ARG A 96 -11.17 16.72 5.23
C ARG A 96 -11.98 16.72 3.94
N LEU A 97 -11.42 17.22 2.84
CA LEU A 97 -12.08 17.25 1.52
C LEU A 97 -12.34 15.84 0.98
N VAL A 98 -11.39 14.90 1.16
CA VAL A 98 -11.44 13.58 0.52
C VAL A 98 -12.04 12.48 1.42
N SER A 99 -11.96 12.59 2.74
CA SER A 99 -12.34 11.49 3.67
C SER A 99 -13.80 11.06 3.55
N LYS A 100 -14.70 11.97 3.18
CA LYS A 100 -16.12 11.65 3.02
C LYS A 100 -16.36 10.56 1.99
N ALA A 101 -15.57 10.54 0.92
CA ALA A 101 -15.68 9.54 -0.16
C ALA A 101 -15.31 8.12 0.33
N PHE A 102 -14.45 8.00 1.35
CA PHE A 102 -13.91 6.72 1.85
C PHE A 102 -14.54 6.25 3.16
N THR A 103 -15.69 6.79 3.54
CA THR A 103 -16.40 6.28 4.72
C THR A 103 -16.93 4.86 4.50
N PRO A 104 -17.10 4.05 5.56
CA PRO A 104 -17.66 2.69 5.43
C PRO A 104 -18.99 2.66 4.68
N ARG A 105 -19.85 3.67 4.88
CA ARG A 105 -21.12 3.78 4.18
C ARG A 105 -20.95 3.92 2.66
N ASN A 106 -20.03 4.78 2.24
CA ASN A 106 -19.80 5.04 0.81
C ASN A 106 -19.06 3.88 0.13
N ILE A 107 -18.19 3.18 0.87
CA ILE A 107 -17.49 2.01 0.33
C ILE A 107 -18.41 0.81 0.16
N ARG A 108 -19.41 0.62 1.03
CA ARG A 108 -20.34 -0.52 0.94
C ARG A 108 -21.14 -0.58 -0.36
N ILE A 109 -21.39 0.54 -1.03
CA ILE A 109 -22.10 0.53 -2.31
C ILE A 109 -21.37 -0.25 -3.40
N TRP A 110 -20.08 -0.51 -3.21
CA TRP A 110 -19.21 -1.24 -4.14
C TRP A 110 -19.08 -2.74 -3.82
N GLU A 111 -19.73 -3.24 -2.76
CA GLU A 111 -19.65 -4.66 -2.37
C GLU A 111 -20.11 -5.59 -3.49
N ASP A 112 -21.24 -5.30 -4.12
CA ASP A 112 -21.77 -6.13 -5.20
C ASP A 112 -20.88 -6.13 -6.44
N THR A 113 -20.35 -4.95 -6.81
CA THR A 113 -19.39 -4.82 -7.93
C THR A 113 -18.11 -5.60 -7.63
N THR A 114 -17.56 -5.44 -6.44
CA THR A 114 -16.36 -6.18 -6.00
C THR A 114 -16.61 -7.69 -6.02
N ARG A 115 -17.77 -8.13 -5.55
CA ARG A 115 -18.16 -9.56 -5.56
C ARG A 115 -18.26 -10.11 -6.98
N GLN A 116 -18.87 -9.37 -7.91
CA GLN A 116 -18.96 -9.77 -9.31
C GLN A 116 -17.60 -9.87 -9.98
N ILE A 117 -16.71 -8.93 -9.73
CA ILE A 117 -15.32 -8.97 -10.24
C ILE A 117 -14.62 -10.20 -9.67
N THR A 118 -14.64 -10.38 -8.36
CA THR A 118 -14.01 -11.51 -7.64
C THR A 118 -14.51 -12.85 -8.15
N SER A 119 -15.84 -12.99 -8.28
CA SER A 119 -16.47 -14.22 -8.78
C SER A 119 -15.96 -14.60 -10.16
N LYS A 120 -15.95 -13.66 -11.12
CA LYS A 120 -15.46 -13.91 -12.49
C LYS A 120 -13.98 -14.33 -12.53
N LEU A 121 -13.12 -13.68 -11.71
CA LEU A 121 -11.71 -14.03 -11.64
C LEU A 121 -11.48 -15.43 -11.06
N LEU A 122 -12.18 -15.77 -9.98
CA LEU A 122 -12.08 -17.10 -9.36
C LEU A 122 -12.66 -18.19 -10.27
N ASP A 123 -13.79 -17.94 -10.95
CA ASP A 123 -14.39 -18.91 -11.89
C ASP A 123 -13.43 -19.19 -13.05
N ARG A 124 -12.75 -18.15 -13.58
CA ARG A 124 -11.68 -18.31 -14.59
C ARG A 124 -10.52 -19.14 -14.04
N PHE A 125 -10.01 -18.79 -12.85
CA PHE A 125 -8.87 -19.49 -12.22
C PHE A 125 -9.19 -20.99 -11.99
N ILE A 126 -10.39 -21.30 -11.52
CA ILE A 126 -10.82 -22.69 -11.29
C ILE A 126 -10.97 -23.44 -12.61
N SER A 127 -11.56 -22.81 -13.63
CA SER A 127 -11.80 -23.46 -14.94
C SER A 127 -10.52 -23.81 -15.70
N THR A 128 -9.42 -23.08 -15.44
CA THR A 128 -8.09 -23.38 -16.02
C THR A 128 -7.31 -24.42 -15.19
N GLY A 129 -7.83 -24.85 -14.04
CA GLY A 129 -7.11 -25.74 -13.13
C GLY A 129 -6.00 -25.05 -12.33
N GLY A 130 -5.99 -23.73 -12.26
CA GLY A 130 -4.97 -22.92 -11.62
C GLY A 130 -4.10 -22.15 -12.61
N GLY A 131 -2.97 -21.62 -12.16
CA GLY A 131 -2.03 -20.83 -12.92
C GLY A 131 -1.32 -19.78 -12.08
N ASP A 132 -0.83 -18.72 -12.69
CA ASP A 132 -0.25 -17.59 -11.96
C ASP A 132 -1.35 -16.81 -11.23
N TRP A 133 -1.35 -16.94 -9.90
CA TRP A 133 -2.34 -16.28 -9.05
C TRP A 133 -2.27 -14.76 -9.15
N VAL A 134 -1.06 -14.21 -9.33
CA VAL A 134 -0.88 -12.76 -9.42
C VAL A 134 -1.56 -12.24 -10.67
N GLU A 135 -1.27 -12.83 -11.84
CA GLU A 135 -1.85 -12.43 -13.12
C GLU A 135 -3.37 -12.67 -13.16
N MET A 136 -3.83 -13.83 -12.65
CA MET A 136 -5.21 -14.25 -12.83
C MET A 136 -6.18 -13.64 -11.82
N VAL A 137 -5.73 -13.34 -10.59
CA VAL A 137 -6.61 -12.92 -9.49
C VAL A 137 -6.09 -11.68 -8.76
N ALA A 138 -4.83 -11.72 -8.26
CA ALA A 138 -4.40 -10.72 -7.29
C ALA A 138 -4.13 -9.34 -7.90
N ALA A 139 -3.66 -9.24 -9.13
CA ALA A 139 -3.47 -7.98 -9.83
C ALA A 139 -4.79 -7.43 -10.40
N PRO A 140 -5.61 -8.21 -11.13
CA PRO A 140 -6.82 -7.66 -11.74
C PRO A 140 -7.94 -7.32 -10.74
N LEU A 141 -7.97 -7.89 -9.55
CA LEU A 141 -9.04 -7.60 -8.58
C LEU A 141 -8.97 -6.16 -8.08
N PRO A 142 -7.91 -5.70 -7.39
CA PRO A 142 -7.90 -4.36 -6.79
C PRO A 142 -7.93 -3.24 -7.84
N ILE A 143 -7.22 -3.39 -8.96
CA ILE A 143 -7.23 -2.35 -9.99
C ILE A 143 -8.62 -2.18 -10.60
N ARG A 144 -9.34 -3.26 -10.90
CA ARG A 144 -10.70 -3.18 -11.43
C ARG A 144 -11.69 -2.61 -10.41
N VAL A 145 -11.50 -2.90 -9.12
CA VAL A 145 -12.32 -2.34 -8.04
C VAL A 145 -12.07 -0.86 -7.92
N ILE A 146 -10.81 -0.40 -7.80
CA ILE A 146 -10.52 1.04 -7.64
C ILE A 146 -10.95 1.85 -8.87
N LEU A 147 -10.78 1.33 -10.09
CA LEU A 147 -11.24 2.00 -11.29
C LEU A 147 -12.78 2.13 -11.32
N SER A 148 -13.50 1.10 -10.89
CA SER A 148 -14.97 1.17 -10.75
C SER A 148 -15.38 2.20 -9.72
N VAL A 149 -14.72 2.22 -8.56
CA VAL A 149 -14.94 3.17 -7.46
C VAL A 149 -14.66 4.61 -7.89
N LEU A 150 -13.64 4.82 -8.73
CA LEU A 150 -13.33 6.12 -9.33
C LEU A 150 -14.35 6.55 -10.41
N GLY A 151 -15.12 5.61 -10.95
CA GLY A 151 -16.06 5.86 -12.03
C GLY A 151 -15.42 5.85 -13.40
N VAL A 152 -14.33 5.12 -13.56
CA VAL A 152 -13.67 4.92 -14.85
C VAL A 152 -14.56 4.08 -15.75
N PRO A 153 -14.85 4.51 -17.00
CA PRO A 153 -15.58 3.71 -17.98
C PRO A 153 -14.89 2.37 -18.24
N ILE A 154 -15.67 1.28 -18.33
CA ILE A 154 -15.15 -0.09 -18.55
C ILE A 154 -14.21 -0.16 -19.77
N LYS A 155 -14.51 0.57 -20.83
CA LYS A 155 -13.70 0.60 -22.05
C LYS A 155 -12.28 1.16 -21.86
N ASP A 156 -12.07 1.96 -20.80
CA ASP A 156 -10.79 2.59 -20.50
C ASP A 156 -10.00 1.80 -19.43
N ALA A 157 -10.63 0.77 -18.83
CA ALA A 157 -10.05 0.05 -17.69
C ALA A 157 -8.73 -0.65 -18.06
N ASP A 158 -8.67 -1.32 -19.22
CA ASP A 158 -7.47 -2.05 -19.61
C ASP A 158 -6.28 -1.10 -19.86
N PHE A 159 -6.51 0.09 -20.40
CA PHE A 159 -5.49 1.14 -20.55
C PHE A 159 -4.95 1.60 -19.18
N LEU A 160 -5.82 1.79 -18.19
CA LEU A 160 -5.38 2.20 -16.86
C LEU A 160 -4.72 1.07 -16.06
N VAL A 161 -5.08 -0.19 -16.34
CA VAL A 161 -4.35 -1.35 -15.83
C VAL A 161 -2.90 -1.33 -16.35
N GLU A 162 -2.72 -1.15 -17.66
CA GLU A 162 -1.39 -1.05 -18.29
C GLU A 162 -0.58 0.11 -17.70
N LEU A 163 -1.18 1.30 -17.55
CA LEU A 163 -0.50 2.44 -16.90
C LEU A 163 -0.08 2.11 -15.47
N SER A 164 -0.93 1.43 -14.71
CA SER A 164 -0.61 1.04 -13.34
C SER A 164 0.57 0.06 -13.26
N ASP A 165 0.67 -0.88 -14.19
CA ASP A 165 1.81 -1.81 -14.28
C ASP A 165 3.12 -1.05 -14.56
N TYR A 166 3.11 -0.08 -15.47
CA TYR A 166 4.28 0.80 -15.71
C TYR A 166 4.63 1.70 -14.51
N LEU A 167 3.66 2.06 -13.66
CA LEU A 167 3.97 2.78 -12.42
C LEU A 167 4.67 1.87 -11.41
N VAL A 168 4.28 0.60 -11.34
CA VAL A 168 4.94 -0.39 -10.48
C VAL A 168 6.38 -0.63 -10.94
N GLU A 169 6.63 -0.77 -12.25
CA GLU A 169 7.98 -0.86 -12.80
C GLU A 169 8.84 0.35 -12.42
N GLY A 170 8.28 1.56 -12.46
CA GLY A 170 8.97 2.80 -12.07
C GLY A 170 9.35 2.89 -10.58
N THR A 171 8.86 1.97 -9.72
CA THR A 171 9.35 1.83 -8.34
C THR A 171 10.69 1.09 -8.23
N SER A 172 11.12 0.46 -9.32
CA SER A 172 12.44 -0.14 -9.51
C SER A 172 13.18 0.65 -10.59
N ASP A 173 14.50 0.67 -10.57
CA ASP A 173 15.35 1.36 -11.57
C ASP A 173 15.27 0.76 -12.99
N GLN A 174 14.23 0.01 -13.31
CA GLN A 174 14.07 -0.80 -14.53
C GLN A 174 12.83 -0.43 -15.36
N SER A 175 12.48 0.87 -15.45
CA SER A 175 11.38 1.26 -16.34
C SER A 175 11.71 0.92 -17.80
N SER A 176 10.84 0.15 -18.44
CA SER A 176 10.95 -0.23 -19.85
C SER A 176 10.52 0.87 -20.84
N LEU A 177 9.87 1.92 -20.33
CA LEU A 177 9.32 2.99 -21.16
C LEU A 177 10.35 4.07 -21.50
N PRO A 178 10.41 4.55 -22.75
CA PRO A 178 11.19 5.73 -23.10
C PRO A 178 10.60 6.99 -22.40
N SER A 179 11.45 7.96 -22.09
CA SER A 179 11.07 9.18 -21.34
C SER A 179 9.94 9.98 -21.99
N ASN A 180 9.80 9.92 -23.31
CA ASN A 180 8.77 10.59 -24.08
C ASN A 180 7.53 9.71 -24.39
N ALA A 181 7.41 8.55 -23.76
CA ALA A 181 6.22 7.71 -23.89
C ALA A 181 4.96 8.51 -23.51
N PHE A 182 3.85 8.20 -24.15
CA PHE A 182 2.57 8.89 -23.99
C PHE A 182 2.63 10.41 -24.27
N GLY A 183 3.61 10.87 -25.10
CA GLY A 183 3.76 12.29 -25.41
C GLY A 183 4.34 13.14 -24.28
N ASN A 184 4.96 12.51 -23.27
CA ASN A 184 5.51 13.22 -22.14
C ASN A 184 6.67 14.15 -22.57
N THR A 185 6.59 15.42 -22.16
CA THR A 185 7.65 16.43 -22.30
C THR A 185 8.16 16.95 -20.96
N THR A 186 7.57 16.47 -19.86
CA THR A 186 7.97 16.81 -18.49
C THR A 186 9.21 16.02 -18.11
N ASP A 187 10.16 16.63 -17.42
CA ASP A 187 11.29 15.91 -16.84
C ASP A 187 10.79 14.81 -15.91
N LEU A 188 11.26 13.57 -16.13
CA LEU A 188 10.81 12.40 -15.37
C LEU A 188 10.99 12.55 -13.86
N ARG A 189 12.03 13.27 -13.41
CA ARG A 189 12.25 13.53 -11.98
C ARG A 189 11.10 14.32 -11.33
N LEU A 190 10.28 15.04 -12.11
CA LEU A 190 9.11 15.78 -11.64
C LEU A 190 7.83 14.94 -11.65
N LEU A 191 7.85 13.75 -12.23
CA LEU A 191 6.72 12.83 -12.29
C LEU A 191 6.82 11.79 -11.16
N PRO A 192 5.69 11.42 -10.51
CA PRO A 192 5.69 10.32 -9.56
C PRO A 192 6.34 9.05 -10.14
N PHE A 193 7.15 8.38 -9.32
CA PHE A 193 7.94 7.20 -9.70
C PHE A 193 8.91 7.40 -10.87
N GLY A 194 9.17 8.64 -11.29
CA GLY A 194 9.99 8.92 -12.48
C GLY A 194 9.43 8.28 -13.76
N SER A 195 8.13 8.05 -13.83
CA SER A 195 7.50 7.29 -14.91
C SER A 195 6.70 8.19 -15.86
N PRO A 196 6.87 8.04 -17.19
CA PRO A 196 6.02 8.74 -18.17
C PRO A 196 4.55 8.28 -18.10
N ALA A 197 4.26 7.10 -17.53
CA ALA A 197 2.89 6.64 -17.27
C ALA A 197 2.15 7.58 -16.31
N SER A 198 2.86 8.24 -15.39
CA SER A 198 2.27 9.25 -14.49
C SER A 198 1.73 10.47 -15.25
N HIS A 199 2.39 10.87 -16.36
CA HIS A 199 1.88 11.93 -17.22
C HIS A 199 0.55 11.54 -17.88
N ALA A 200 0.49 10.35 -18.48
CA ALA A 200 -0.74 9.84 -19.09
C ALA A 200 -1.89 9.72 -18.07
N LEU A 201 -1.57 9.28 -16.85
CA LEU A 201 -2.56 9.18 -15.79
C LEU A 201 -3.07 10.55 -15.32
N TYR A 202 -2.23 11.59 -15.29
CA TYR A 202 -2.64 12.95 -15.00
C TYR A 202 -3.59 13.50 -16.06
N GLU A 203 -3.25 13.34 -17.35
CA GLU A 203 -4.13 13.77 -18.44
C GLU A 203 -5.49 13.06 -18.39
N TYR A 204 -5.47 11.75 -18.11
CA TYR A 204 -6.69 10.97 -17.96
C TYR A 204 -7.55 11.49 -16.79
N ALA A 205 -6.94 11.71 -15.63
CA ALA A 205 -7.60 12.24 -14.45
C ALA A 205 -8.28 13.58 -14.72
N GLU A 206 -7.57 14.51 -15.38
CA GLU A 206 -8.10 15.83 -15.71
C GLU A 206 -9.31 15.74 -16.68
N LYS A 207 -9.23 14.89 -17.70
CA LYS A 207 -10.34 14.64 -18.64
C LYS A 207 -11.55 14.05 -17.91
N LEU A 208 -11.34 13.02 -17.10
CA LEU A 208 -12.41 12.37 -16.32
C LEU A 208 -13.04 13.35 -15.32
N GLY A 209 -12.22 14.13 -14.61
CA GLY A 209 -12.69 15.14 -13.67
C GLY A 209 -13.52 16.22 -14.33
N ALA A 210 -13.13 16.70 -15.52
CA ALA A 210 -13.88 17.65 -16.30
C ALA A 210 -15.26 17.09 -16.75
N GLN A 211 -15.30 15.82 -17.17
CA GLN A 211 -16.55 15.13 -17.53
C GLN A 211 -17.47 14.99 -16.31
N CYS A 212 -16.94 14.59 -15.16
CA CYS A 212 -17.73 14.44 -13.93
C CYS A 212 -18.26 15.77 -13.37
N LYS A 213 -17.61 16.90 -13.67
CA LYS A 213 -18.15 18.23 -13.33
C LYS A 213 -19.39 18.56 -14.14
N ILE A 214 -19.43 18.18 -15.44
CA ILE A 214 -20.53 18.45 -16.37
C ILE A 214 -21.65 17.42 -16.19
N HIS A 215 -21.28 16.16 -16.02
CA HIS A 215 -22.19 15.03 -15.86
C HIS A 215 -21.89 14.26 -14.58
N PRO A 216 -22.34 14.77 -13.42
CA PRO A 216 -22.10 14.11 -12.12
C PRO A 216 -22.65 12.68 -12.09
N GLN A 217 -21.86 11.76 -11.52
CA GLN A 217 -22.22 10.36 -11.32
C GLN A 217 -22.01 9.98 -9.84
N ASP A 218 -22.55 8.84 -9.43
CA ASP A 218 -22.33 8.32 -8.07
C ASP A 218 -20.97 7.59 -7.99
N ASN A 219 -19.89 8.37 -8.02
CA ASN A 219 -18.51 7.85 -7.94
C ASN A 219 -17.60 8.83 -7.19
N ILE A 220 -16.40 8.34 -6.83
CA ILE A 220 -15.45 9.13 -6.05
C ILE A 220 -14.95 10.36 -6.84
N VAL A 221 -14.70 10.26 -8.15
CA VAL A 221 -14.22 11.40 -8.92
C VAL A 221 -15.23 12.55 -8.87
N THR A 222 -16.52 12.28 -9.06
CA THR A 222 -17.56 13.30 -8.88
C THR A 222 -17.51 13.93 -7.49
N GLN A 223 -17.40 13.12 -6.44
CA GLN A 223 -17.30 13.63 -5.08
C GLN A 223 -16.06 14.49 -4.86
N LEU A 224 -14.91 14.12 -5.44
CA LEU A 224 -13.66 14.89 -5.33
C LEU A 224 -13.73 16.22 -6.06
N VAL A 225 -14.23 16.23 -7.30
CA VAL A 225 -14.27 17.47 -8.10
C VAL A 225 -15.37 18.44 -7.64
N GLN A 226 -16.35 17.93 -6.88
CA GLN A 226 -17.41 18.72 -6.25
C GLN A 226 -17.13 19.00 -4.76
N ALA A 227 -16.06 18.39 -4.20
CA ALA A 227 -15.72 18.59 -2.80
C ALA A 227 -15.45 20.06 -2.51
N GLU A 228 -16.31 20.64 -1.68
CA GLU A 228 -16.16 22.00 -1.19
C GLU A 228 -16.49 22.02 0.29
N GLN A 229 -15.64 22.68 1.05
CA GLN A 229 -15.91 22.91 2.47
C GLN A 229 -15.48 24.32 2.85
N SER A 230 -16.44 25.12 3.30
CA SER A 230 -16.18 26.51 3.71
C SER A 230 -15.49 27.37 2.62
N GLY A 231 -15.85 27.14 1.34
CA GLY A 231 -15.25 27.83 0.21
C GLY A 231 -13.93 27.29 -0.30
N ASP A 232 -13.41 26.22 0.33
CA ASP A 232 -12.16 25.58 -0.07
C ASP A 232 -12.42 24.34 -0.96
N ARG A 233 -11.60 24.18 -2.01
CA ARG A 233 -11.71 23.11 -3.01
C ARG A 233 -10.34 22.54 -3.32
N LEU A 234 -10.31 21.32 -3.90
CA LEU A 234 -9.08 20.81 -4.50
C LEU A 234 -8.71 21.64 -5.75
N SER A 235 -7.46 22.09 -5.82
CA SER A 235 -6.89 22.58 -7.07
C SER A 235 -6.76 21.43 -8.08
N ILE A 236 -6.57 21.75 -9.36
CA ILE A 236 -6.38 20.72 -10.39
C ILE A 236 -5.13 19.87 -10.12
N VAL A 237 -4.08 20.46 -9.59
CA VAL A 237 -2.84 19.76 -9.22
C VAL A 237 -3.07 18.81 -8.05
N GLU A 238 -3.76 19.26 -7.00
CA GLU A 238 -4.11 18.40 -5.86
C GLU A 238 -5.03 17.27 -6.28
N TYR A 239 -6.00 17.54 -7.15
CA TYR A 239 -6.90 16.50 -7.66
C TYR A 239 -6.16 15.43 -8.47
N ARG A 240 -5.30 15.80 -9.43
CA ARG A 240 -4.58 14.84 -10.26
C ARG A 240 -3.55 14.04 -9.45
N ASN A 241 -2.84 14.68 -8.52
CA ASN A 241 -1.93 13.98 -7.62
C ASN A 241 -2.68 13.02 -6.69
N PHE A 242 -3.87 13.40 -6.21
CA PHE A 242 -4.71 12.52 -5.40
C PHE A 242 -5.26 11.35 -6.22
N PHE A 243 -5.73 11.58 -7.44
CA PHE A 243 -6.16 10.51 -8.36
C PHE A 243 -5.04 9.51 -8.61
N HIS A 244 -3.83 10.01 -8.89
CA HIS A 244 -2.63 9.19 -9.07
C HIS A 244 -2.34 8.31 -7.84
N VAL A 245 -2.35 8.91 -6.65
CA VAL A 245 -2.16 8.19 -5.38
C VAL A 245 -3.23 7.10 -5.20
N LEU A 246 -4.48 7.36 -5.54
CA LEU A 246 -5.56 6.37 -5.41
C LEU A 246 -5.34 5.16 -6.33
N VAL A 247 -4.98 5.40 -7.60
CA VAL A 247 -4.74 4.31 -8.56
C VAL A 247 -3.56 3.46 -8.10
N PHE A 248 -2.44 4.07 -7.75
CA PHE A 248 -1.24 3.34 -7.34
C PHE A 248 -1.41 2.66 -5.97
N ALA A 249 -1.76 3.43 -4.93
CA ALA A 249 -1.81 2.91 -3.56
C ALA A 249 -2.94 1.90 -3.36
N GLY A 250 -4.06 2.06 -4.06
CA GLY A 250 -5.19 1.13 -3.98
C GLY A 250 -4.96 -0.19 -4.71
N ASN A 251 -4.08 -0.20 -5.72
CA ASN A 251 -3.77 -1.39 -6.49
C ASN A 251 -2.69 -2.25 -5.83
N GLU A 252 -1.46 -1.77 -5.78
CA GLU A 252 -0.28 -2.59 -5.46
C GLU A 252 -0.29 -3.15 -4.03
N THR A 253 -0.77 -2.37 -3.07
CA THR A 253 -0.81 -2.83 -1.67
C THR A 253 -1.85 -3.93 -1.45
N THR A 254 -3.01 -3.84 -2.09
CA THR A 254 -4.07 -4.84 -2.00
C THR A 254 -3.71 -6.09 -2.79
N ARG A 255 -3.12 -5.96 -4.00
CA ARG A 255 -2.52 -7.05 -4.77
C ARG A 255 -1.53 -7.85 -3.91
N THR A 256 -0.62 -7.16 -3.23
CA THR A 256 0.35 -7.76 -2.32
C THR A 256 -0.32 -8.50 -1.16
N ALA A 257 -1.32 -7.90 -0.50
CA ALA A 257 -2.05 -8.55 0.60
C ALA A 257 -2.79 -9.82 0.13
N ILE A 258 -3.48 -9.77 -1.00
CA ILE A 258 -4.19 -10.90 -1.60
C ILE A 258 -3.22 -12.04 -1.96
N THR A 259 -2.08 -11.72 -2.57
CA THR A 259 -1.09 -12.71 -2.95
C THR A 259 -0.50 -13.42 -1.73
N HIS A 260 -0.05 -12.65 -0.73
CA HIS A 260 0.51 -13.21 0.49
C HIS A 260 -0.53 -13.98 1.31
N GLY A 261 -1.79 -13.55 1.32
CA GLY A 261 -2.89 -14.27 1.94
C GLY A 261 -3.12 -15.64 1.29
N ALA A 262 -3.17 -15.71 -0.04
CA ALA A 262 -3.32 -16.96 -0.78
C ALA A 262 -2.14 -17.91 -0.53
N MET A 263 -0.90 -17.39 -0.58
CA MET A 263 0.31 -18.17 -0.25
C MET A 263 0.29 -18.67 1.20
N ALA A 264 -0.17 -17.84 2.14
CA ALA A 264 -0.27 -18.23 3.54
C ALA A 264 -1.28 -19.37 3.74
N PHE A 265 -2.47 -19.28 3.15
CA PHE A 265 -3.46 -20.35 3.21
C PHE A 265 -3.03 -21.62 2.47
N ALA A 266 -2.27 -21.50 1.38
CA ALA A 266 -1.68 -22.66 0.71
C ALA A 266 -0.65 -23.37 1.58
N ARG A 267 0.17 -22.61 2.32
CA ARG A 267 1.21 -23.12 3.22
C ARG A 267 0.63 -23.66 4.54
N PHE A 268 -0.29 -22.93 5.15
CA PHE A 268 -0.94 -23.23 6.43
C PHE A 268 -2.38 -23.69 6.20
N ASN A 269 -2.54 -24.80 5.49
CA ASN A 269 -3.85 -25.28 5.06
C ASN A 269 -4.81 -25.56 6.23
N GLU A 270 -4.29 -25.85 7.40
CA GLU A 270 -5.10 -26.00 8.62
C GLU A 270 -5.84 -24.70 8.98
N GLN A 271 -5.28 -23.54 8.68
CA GLN A 271 -5.96 -22.26 8.88
C GLN A 271 -7.09 -22.07 7.87
N TRP A 272 -6.90 -22.53 6.61
CA TRP A 272 -7.97 -22.55 5.63
C TRP A 272 -9.12 -23.47 6.06
N VAL A 273 -8.83 -24.69 6.52
CA VAL A 273 -9.83 -25.62 7.03
C VAL A 273 -10.61 -25.02 8.21
N ARG A 274 -9.93 -24.29 9.12
CA ARG A 274 -10.61 -23.56 10.20
C ARG A 274 -11.60 -22.53 9.66
N LEU A 275 -11.17 -21.74 8.65
CA LEU A 275 -12.02 -20.71 8.02
C LEU A 275 -13.22 -21.34 7.30
N MET A 276 -13.02 -22.48 6.65
CA MET A 276 -14.11 -23.23 6.00
C MET A 276 -15.17 -23.68 7.01
N ASN A 277 -14.76 -24.15 8.18
CA ASN A 277 -15.64 -24.66 9.22
C ASN A 277 -16.31 -23.56 10.05
N ASP A 278 -15.64 -22.42 10.25
CA ASP A 278 -16.17 -21.28 11.00
C ASP A 278 -16.07 -19.96 10.21
N PRO A 279 -17.15 -19.56 9.52
CA PRO A 279 -17.17 -18.31 8.76
C PRO A 279 -17.07 -17.04 9.63
N LYS A 280 -17.25 -17.13 10.94
CA LYS A 280 -17.08 -16.00 11.85
C LYS A 280 -15.63 -15.52 11.94
N LEU A 281 -14.69 -16.37 11.55
CA LEU A 281 -13.26 -16.04 11.49
C LEU A 281 -12.87 -15.17 10.28
N ILE A 282 -13.78 -14.86 9.36
CA ILE A 282 -13.44 -14.08 8.16
C ILE A 282 -12.85 -12.72 8.52
N ASP A 283 -13.44 -12.00 9.47
CA ASP A 283 -12.94 -10.64 9.82
C ASP A 283 -11.57 -10.70 10.48
N SER A 284 -11.33 -11.64 11.41
CA SER A 284 -9.99 -11.83 12.00
C SER A 284 -8.97 -12.38 10.99
N ALA A 285 -9.41 -13.20 10.04
CA ALA A 285 -8.58 -13.69 8.95
C ALA A 285 -8.11 -12.53 8.03
N VAL A 286 -8.98 -11.55 7.74
CA VAL A 286 -8.61 -10.33 6.99
C VAL A 286 -7.49 -9.57 7.69
N GLU A 287 -7.62 -9.31 9.01
CA GLU A 287 -6.60 -8.61 9.77
C GLU A 287 -5.28 -9.41 9.83
N GLU A 288 -5.35 -10.74 9.96
CA GLU A 288 -4.16 -11.58 9.98
C GLU A 288 -3.47 -11.65 8.61
N VAL A 289 -4.22 -11.69 7.50
CA VAL A 289 -3.67 -11.57 6.14
C VAL A 289 -2.92 -10.24 5.99
N LEU A 290 -3.49 -9.13 6.45
CA LEU A 290 -2.88 -7.81 6.39
C LEU A 290 -1.60 -7.73 7.23
N ARG A 291 -1.63 -8.23 8.49
CA ARG A 291 -0.44 -8.30 9.35
C ARG A 291 0.65 -9.14 8.72
N TRP A 292 0.30 -10.32 8.23
CA TRP A 292 1.22 -11.28 7.63
C TRP A 292 1.87 -10.75 6.37
N ALA A 293 1.09 -10.14 5.48
CA ALA A 293 1.57 -9.57 4.23
C ALA A 293 2.45 -8.35 4.45
N THR A 294 2.06 -7.45 5.33
CA THR A 294 2.69 -6.13 5.51
C THR A 294 3.06 -5.50 4.16
N PRO A 295 2.08 -5.08 3.34
CA PRO A 295 2.32 -4.69 1.95
C PRO A 295 3.33 -3.56 1.78
N VAL A 296 3.27 -2.53 2.63
CA VAL A 296 4.27 -1.46 2.74
C VAL A 296 5.21 -1.82 3.88
N LEU A 297 6.50 -1.95 3.58
CA LEU A 297 7.49 -2.41 4.54
C LEU A 297 7.93 -1.33 5.52
N HIS A 298 8.00 -0.09 5.04
CA HIS A 298 8.40 1.07 5.84
C HIS A 298 7.77 2.36 5.33
N MET A 299 7.79 3.38 6.19
CA MET A 299 7.52 4.78 5.84
C MET A 299 8.49 5.67 6.62
N ARG A 300 9.02 6.69 5.94
CA ARG A 300 9.89 7.70 6.54
C ARG A 300 9.09 8.86 7.10
N ARG A 301 9.64 9.46 8.13
CA ARG A 301 9.40 10.82 8.61
C ARG A 301 10.73 11.55 8.73
N THR A 302 10.67 12.87 8.83
CA THR A 302 11.84 13.69 9.13
C THR A 302 11.58 14.48 10.41
N ALA A 303 12.52 14.47 11.35
CA ALA A 303 12.39 15.24 12.58
C ALA A 303 12.39 16.75 12.25
N SER A 304 11.36 17.48 12.66
CA SER A 304 11.24 18.93 12.45
C SER A 304 11.97 19.73 13.53
N THR A 305 12.28 19.11 14.65
CA THR A 305 12.98 19.69 15.80
C THR A 305 13.76 18.61 16.52
N ASP A 306 14.74 18.99 17.31
CA ASP A 306 15.46 18.09 18.20
C ASP A 306 14.47 17.41 19.16
N THR A 307 14.62 16.10 19.32
CA THR A 307 13.72 15.30 20.14
C THR A 307 14.43 14.05 20.66
N GLU A 308 13.71 13.26 21.44
CA GLU A 308 14.18 11.97 21.92
C GLU A 308 13.12 10.88 21.67
N LEU A 309 13.58 9.68 21.31
CA LEU A 309 12.76 8.49 21.20
C LEU A 309 13.51 7.29 21.79
N SER A 310 12.94 6.64 22.77
CA SER A 310 13.51 5.44 23.45
C SER A 310 14.95 5.65 23.94
N GLY A 311 15.26 6.80 24.51
CA GLY A 311 16.59 7.14 25.03
C GLY A 311 17.60 7.53 23.94
N THR A 312 17.19 7.62 22.68
CA THR A 312 18.02 8.05 21.55
C THR A 312 17.70 9.49 21.18
N ALA A 313 18.72 10.37 21.24
CA ALA A 313 18.60 11.74 20.76
C ALA A 313 18.51 11.77 19.25
N ILE A 314 17.54 12.51 18.72
CA ILE A 314 17.26 12.71 17.30
C ILE A 314 17.39 14.21 17.02
N THR A 315 18.18 14.56 16.05
CA THR A 315 18.42 15.97 15.65
C THR A 315 17.41 16.39 14.58
N ALA A 316 17.06 17.67 14.58
CA ALA A 316 16.25 18.25 13.50
C ALA A 316 16.89 17.98 12.12
N GLY A 317 16.09 17.46 11.19
CA GLY A 317 16.54 17.01 9.87
C GLY A 317 16.84 15.52 9.77
N ASP A 318 16.99 14.80 10.88
CA ASP A 318 17.22 13.35 10.85
C ASP A 318 16.04 12.62 10.24
N LYS A 319 16.35 11.63 9.39
CA LYS A 319 15.37 10.67 8.85
C LYS A 319 15.03 9.64 9.93
N VAL A 320 13.73 9.43 10.13
CA VAL A 320 13.17 8.47 11.09
C VAL A 320 12.29 7.50 10.31
N VAL A 321 12.74 6.26 10.13
CA VAL A 321 12.10 5.28 9.25
C VAL A 321 11.41 4.19 10.07
N MET A 322 10.09 4.18 9.99
CA MET A 322 9.23 3.20 10.66
C MET A 322 9.16 1.90 9.85
N TRP A 323 9.75 0.82 10.35
CA TRP A 323 9.74 -0.50 9.69
C TRP A 323 8.53 -1.31 10.15
N TYR A 324 7.41 -1.19 9.43
CA TYR A 324 6.18 -1.93 9.72
C TYR A 324 6.37 -3.44 9.65
N ALA A 325 7.27 -3.92 8.77
CA ALA A 325 7.61 -5.34 8.68
C ALA A 325 8.15 -5.90 9.99
N ALA A 326 9.01 -5.16 10.69
CA ALA A 326 9.52 -5.52 12.00
C ALA A 326 8.43 -5.40 13.08
N SER A 327 7.73 -4.26 13.12
CA SER A 327 6.72 -3.97 14.14
C SER A 327 5.53 -4.95 14.11
N ASN A 328 5.15 -5.45 12.92
CA ASN A 328 4.13 -6.49 12.78
C ASN A 328 4.60 -7.88 13.20
N ARG A 329 5.87 -8.00 13.62
CA ARG A 329 6.49 -9.21 14.18
C ARG A 329 7.08 -8.97 15.57
N ASP A 330 6.71 -7.87 16.23
CA ASP A 330 7.15 -7.54 17.60
C ASP A 330 6.52 -8.50 18.61
N ALA A 331 7.35 -9.33 19.25
CA ALA A 331 6.91 -10.30 20.25
C ALA A 331 6.37 -9.64 21.55
N ALA A 332 6.66 -8.34 21.77
CA ALA A 332 6.06 -7.59 22.86
C ALA A 332 4.57 -7.32 22.67
N VAL A 333 4.04 -7.51 21.44
CA VAL A 333 2.64 -7.23 21.08
C VAL A 333 1.94 -8.45 20.50
N PHE A 334 2.66 -9.28 19.73
CA PHE A 334 2.06 -10.42 19.05
C PHE A 334 2.64 -11.73 19.61
N ASP A 335 1.82 -12.52 20.27
CA ASP A 335 2.20 -13.88 20.67
C ASP A 335 2.52 -14.72 19.45
N ASP A 336 3.69 -15.41 19.45
CA ASP A 336 4.19 -16.18 18.32
C ASP A 336 4.05 -15.39 16.98
N PRO A 337 4.81 -14.28 16.82
CA PRO A 337 4.60 -13.32 15.74
C PRO A 337 4.85 -13.90 14.35
N PHE A 338 5.59 -15.01 14.24
CA PHE A 338 5.90 -15.73 13.01
C PHE A 338 4.91 -16.86 12.69
N ARG A 339 3.89 -17.04 13.52
CA ARG A 339 2.76 -17.93 13.23
C ARG A 339 1.66 -17.16 12.51
N PHE A 340 1.16 -17.73 11.41
CA PHE A 340 -0.06 -17.28 10.75
C PHE A 340 -1.27 -17.89 11.48
N ASP A 341 -2.05 -17.07 12.17
CA ASP A 341 -3.20 -17.51 12.96
C ASP A 341 -4.40 -16.60 12.75
N ILE A 342 -5.37 -17.08 11.97
CA ILE A 342 -6.60 -16.35 11.66
C ILE A 342 -7.55 -16.17 12.88
N GLY A 343 -7.27 -16.83 13.99
CA GLY A 343 -8.02 -16.69 15.23
C GLY A 343 -7.46 -15.65 16.21
N ARG A 344 -6.48 -14.86 15.79
CA ARG A 344 -5.88 -13.80 16.59
C ARG A 344 -6.93 -12.74 16.94
N THR A 345 -7.25 -12.61 18.25
CA THR A 345 -8.31 -11.70 18.73
C THR A 345 -7.84 -10.26 18.83
N GLU A 346 -6.59 -10.03 19.25
CA GLU A 346 -5.93 -8.73 19.25
C GLU A 346 -4.88 -8.71 18.15
N ASN A 347 -5.11 -7.88 17.15
CA ASN A 347 -4.24 -7.79 15.98
C ASN A 347 -3.97 -6.32 15.61
N PRO A 348 -3.27 -5.55 16.48
CA PRO A 348 -3.02 -4.12 16.27
C PRO A 348 -1.90 -3.87 15.25
N HIS A 349 -1.99 -4.47 14.08
CA HIS A 349 -0.96 -4.37 13.04
C HIS A 349 -0.89 -2.99 12.39
N PHE A 350 0.26 -2.68 11.80
CA PHE A 350 0.53 -1.43 11.09
C PHE A 350 0.48 -1.56 9.56
N ALA A 351 -0.25 -2.53 9.00
CA ALA A 351 -0.42 -2.62 7.56
C ALA A 351 -1.10 -1.38 6.93
N PHE A 352 -1.79 -0.57 7.77
CA PHE A 352 -2.40 0.71 7.39
C PHE A 352 -1.71 1.92 8.02
N GLY A 353 -0.50 1.76 8.53
CA GLY A 353 0.26 2.75 9.27
C GLY A 353 0.00 2.71 10.78
N GLY A 354 0.82 3.41 11.55
CA GLY A 354 0.85 3.40 13.03
C GLY A 354 -0.25 4.23 13.72
N GLY A 355 -1.29 4.62 13.00
CA GLY A 355 -2.33 5.54 13.47
C GLY A 355 -1.97 7.00 13.17
N GLY A 356 -2.65 7.95 13.85
CA GLY A 356 -2.46 9.38 13.59
C GLY A 356 -3.11 9.86 12.30
N PRO A 357 -2.77 11.10 11.84
CA PRO A 357 -3.45 11.74 10.71
C PRO A 357 -3.23 11.02 9.39
N HIS A 358 -2.11 10.32 9.21
CA HIS A 358 -1.77 9.58 7.98
C HIS A 358 -2.26 8.12 7.97
N PHE A 359 -3.16 7.72 8.89
CA PHE A 359 -3.80 6.40 8.79
C PHE A 359 -4.44 6.20 7.42
N CYS A 360 -4.25 5.01 6.83
CA CYS A 360 -4.65 4.72 5.45
C CYS A 360 -6.11 5.08 5.17
N LEU A 361 -6.33 5.90 4.15
CA LEU A 361 -7.66 6.35 3.74
C LEU A 361 -8.48 5.18 3.15
N GLY A 362 -7.81 4.29 2.39
CA GLY A 362 -8.41 3.12 1.72
C GLY A 362 -8.61 1.90 2.63
N ALA A 363 -8.36 1.99 3.94
CA ALA A 363 -8.37 0.82 4.83
C ALA A 363 -9.69 0.02 4.82
N PHE A 364 -10.82 0.69 4.65
CA PHE A 364 -12.13 0.01 4.55
C PHE A 364 -12.31 -0.71 3.21
N LEU A 365 -11.83 -0.11 2.11
CA LEU A 365 -11.90 -0.71 0.77
C LEU A 365 -11.03 -1.97 0.71
N ALA A 366 -9.77 -1.90 1.13
CA ALA A 366 -8.86 -3.03 1.14
C ALA A 366 -9.39 -4.20 1.98
N ARG A 367 -9.96 -3.91 3.17
CA ARG A 367 -10.60 -4.94 4.01
C ARG A 367 -11.81 -5.56 3.33
N MET A 368 -12.62 -4.77 2.65
CA MET A 368 -13.79 -5.25 1.90
C MET A 368 -13.36 -6.19 0.77
N GLU A 369 -12.35 -5.84 0.00
CA GLU A 369 -11.85 -6.67 -1.10
C GLU A 369 -11.32 -8.01 -0.60
N ILE A 370 -10.47 -8.02 0.42
CA ILE A 370 -9.93 -9.25 1.00
C ILE A 370 -11.05 -10.10 1.62
N ARG A 371 -12.00 -9.48 2.33
CA ARG A 371 -13.16 -10.17 2.91
C ARG A 371 -13.99 -10.86 1.83
N ILE A 372 -14.32 -10.14 0.76
CA ILE A 372 -15.12 -10.69 -0.35
C ILE A 372 -14.37 -11.82 -1.04
N LEU A 373 -13.06 -11.68 -1.27
CA LEU A 373 -12.25 -12.75 -1.84
C LEU A 373 -12.31 -14.03 -0.97
N LEU A 374 -12.09 -13.90 0.33
CA LEU A 374 -12.16 -15.06 1.25
C LEU A 374 -13.56 -15.68 1.29
N GLN A 375 -14.62 -14.87 1.25
CA GLN A 375 -16.01 -15.35 1.16
C GLN A 375 -16.25 -16.13 -0.12
N GLU A 376 -15.84 -15.60 -1.27
CA GLU A 376 -16.05 -16.23 -2.58
C GLU A 376 -15.23 -17.50 -2.74
N MET A 377 -14.01 -17.54 -2.24
CA MET A 377 -13.19 -18.76 -2.16
C MET A 377 -13.87 -19.81 -1.28
N ARG A 378 -14.39 -19.39 -0.12
CA ARG A 378 -15.09 -20.29 0.81
C ARG A 378 -16.38 -20.88 0.19
N ILE A 379 -17.19 -20.04 -0.46
CA ILE A 379 -18.45 -20.50 -1.13
C ILE A 379 -18.14 -21.58 -2.18
N ARG A 380 -17.01 -21.46 -2.90
CA ARG A 380 -16.56 -22.43 -3.92
C ARG A 380 -15.82 -23.64 -3.35
N GLY A 381 -15.59 -23.69 -2.04
CA GLY A 381 -14.73 -24.71 -1.43
C GLY A 381 -13.29 -24.66 -1.93
N LEU A 382 -12.83 -23.50 -2.43
CA LEU A 382 -11.53 -23.34 -3.07
C LEU A 382 -10.40 -23.32 -2.03
N SER A 383 -9.75 -24.45 -1.85
CA SER A 383 -8.45 -24.56 -1.17
C SER A 383 -7.34 -24.47 -2.21
N LEU A 384 -6.20 -23.91 -1.81
CA LEU A 384 -5.08 -23.67 -2.73
C LEU A 384 -3.88 -24.55 -2.40
N ARG A 385 -3.14 -24.95 -3.43
CA ARG A 385 -1.83 -25.58 -3.36
C ARG A 385 -0.84 -24.77 -4.20
N GLN A 386 0.32 -24.49 -3.63
CA GLN A 386 1.40 -23.82 -4.36
C GLN A 386 2.13 -24.82 -5.26
N THR A 387 2.27 -24.48 -6.53
CA THR A 387 2.94 -25.31 -7.56
C THR A 387 4.32 -24.79 -7.92
N GLU A 388 4.51 -23.46 -7.85
CA GLU A 388 5.77 -22.80 -8.16
C GLU A 388 6.19 -21.83 -7.06
N ALA A 389 7.51 -21.64 -6.91
CA ALA A 389 8.04 -20.66 -5.98
C ALA A 389 7.68 -19.23 -6.42
N PRO A 390 7.41 -18.30 -5.48
CA PRO A 390 7.10 -16.94 -5.84
C PRO A 390 8.33 -16.22 -6.42
N VAL A 391 8.13 -15.50 -7.51
CA VAL A 391 9.06 -14.48 -8.00
C VAL A 391 8.73 -13.17 -7.31
N ARG A 392 9.70 -12.60 -6.59
CA ARG A 392 9.48 -11.38 -5.79
C ARG A 392 10.11 -10.16 -6.45
N ALA A 393 9.46 -9.01 -6.27
CA ALA A 393 10.03 -7.74 -6.67
C ALA A 393 11.28 -7.43 -5.83
N PRO A 394 12.36 -6.92 -6.44
CA PRO A 394 13.52 -6.41 -5.71
C PRO A 394 13.20 -5.03 -5.13
N SER A 395 12.39 -5.00 -4.06
CA SER A 395 11.92 -3.76 -3.43
C SER A 395 12.01 -3.85 -1.91
N ASN A 396 12.64 -2.86 -1.30
CA ASN A 396 12.65 -2.67 0.14
C ASN A 396 11.44 -1.88 0.64
N PHE A 397 10.59 -1.37 -0.27
CA PHE A 397 9.45 -0.51 0.06
C PHE A 397 8.12 -1.27 0.01
N VAL A 398 7.85 -2.00 -1.07
CA VAL A 398 6.65 -2.82 -1.22
C VAL A 398 7.03 -4.30 -1.21
N HIS A 399 6.31 -5.11 -0.43
CA HIS A 399 6.51 -6.57 -0.34
C HIS A 399 5.92 -7.29 -1.55
N GLY A 400 6.23 -6.83 -2.76
CA GLY A 400 5.62 -7.27 -4.01
C GLY A 400 6.00 -8.70 -4.40
N VAL A 401 5.04 -9.42 -4.96
CA VAL A 401 5.22 -10.71 -5.64
C VAL A 401 4.81 -10.53 -7.10
N LEU A 402 5.72 -10.78 -8.02
CA LEU A 402 5.51 -10.62 -9.45
C LEU A 402 4.73 -11.79 -10.04
N SER A 403 5.01 -13.01 -9.59
CA SER A 403 4.31 -14.23 -9.99
C SER A 403 4.35 -15.31 -8.92
N VAL A 404 3.34 -16.16 -8.86
CA VAL A 404 3.32 -17.38 -8.05
C VAL A 404 2.32 -18.38 -8.64
N GLY A 405 2.79 -19.60 -8.92
CA GLY A 405 1.92 -20.69 -9.37
C GLY A 405 1.07 -21.23 -8.20
N LEU A 406 -0.25 -21.14 -8.33
CA LEU A 406 -1.22 -21.78 -7.43
C LEU A 406 -2.23 -22.60 -8.23
N GLU A 407 -2.80 -23.64 -7.59
CA GLU A 407 -3.88 -24.43 -8.17
C GLU A 407 -4.92 -24.81 -7.11
N PRO A 408 -6.17 -25.14 -7.50
CA PRO A 408 -7.13 -25.76 -6.61
C PRO A 408 -6.59 -27.09 -6.05
N ARG A 409 -6.81 -27.29 -4.74
CA ARG A 409 -6.41 -28.51 -4.03
C ARG A 409 -7.51 -29.54 -4.07
#